data_65bc360e6b2ad9b9c2e6a7f8ba3054c3
#
_entry.id   65bc360e6b2ad9b9c2e6a7f8ba3054c3
#
_cell.length_a   1.000
_cell.length_b   1.000
_cell.length_c   1.000
_cell.angle_alpha   90.00
_cell.angle_beta   90.00
_cell.angle_gamma   90.00
#
_symmetry.space_group_name_H-M   'P 1'
#
loop_
_entity.id
_entity.type
_entity.pdbx_description
1 polymer ?
#
loop_
_entity_poly.entity_id
_entity_poly.type
_entity_poly.pdbx_seq_one_letter_code
_entity_poly.pdbx_strand_id
1 'polypeptide(L)'
;MSKFLNNKLFRYLAVFLFLNSAILPVKSSSALAAWALKKNGVLELRTKSNTNLKAYFQKANQIYGDRFWVDFPGELKNPRTIKGNGPIKEIRLGKPSEGKTRLVVEFKEETYLAPLTWRMVGLDQNRWRIKLFTPKYSFTKIGEGIVEKKIRISKKDQSSKYMRKKVQNYLQLPNVKQNKFSVVIDPGHGGPDPGAIGIGGIRETDVVLEVSKIVKKLLSEKGVEARLTRKNEVNLDLPPRVSFANKTNADIFVSIHANASRGKRRDINGLETFYFRGWRGRLLAKKIQKQILRVSPGSPDRGVKQGRFYVIKNTKMPAVLVEIGFLTGRLDARRLEKAAHRKRVAYAIAKGILEYLSKVG
;
A
#
# COMPACT_ATOMS: atom_id res chain seq x y z
N MET A 1 69.47 66.70 -12.61
CA MET A 1 68.63 67.50 -13.51
C MET A 1 67.28 66.81 -13.57
N SER A 2 66.34 67.35 -12.90
CA SER A 2 65.08 68.02 -13.27
C SER A 2 64.06 67.02 -13.83
N LYS A 3 62.85 66.94 -13.50
CA LYS A 3 61.81 67.79 -12.90
C LYS A 3 60.59 66.91 -12.59
N PHE A 4 60.05 67.04 -11.46
CA PHE A 4 58.64 67.25 -11.10
C PHE A 4 57.59 67.05 -12.21
N LEU A 5 56.58 66.22 -11.89
CA LEU A 5 55.19 66.71 -11.97
C LEU A 5 54.25 65.82 -11.16
N ASN A 6 53.60 66.51 -10.21
CA ASN A 6 52.48 66.07 -9.43
C ASN A 6 51.26 65.75 -10.31
N ASN A 7 50.54 64.64 -10.01
CA ASN A 7 49.12 64.63 -10.32
C ASN A 7 48.38 63.90 -9.22
N LYS A 8 47.57 64.65 -8.49
CA LYS A 8 46.60 64.23 -7.50
C LYS A 8 45.48 63.48 -8.24
N LEU A 9 45.35 62.19 -8.00
CA LEU A 9 44.14 61.46 -8.37
C LEU A 9 43.23 61.35 -7.15
N PHE A 10 42.10 62.03 -7.20
CA PHE A 10 41.00 61.91 -6.31
C PHE A 10 40.47 60.50 -6.29
N ARG A 11 40.61 59.78 -5.14
CA ARG A 11 39.91 58.51 -4.89
C ARG A 11 38.54 58.83 -4.35
N TYR A 12 37.50 58.66 -5.19
CA TYR A 12 36.11 58.54 -4.73
C TYR A 12 35.92 57.18 -4.06
N LEU A 13 35.77 57.21 -2.73
CA LEU A 13 35.39 56.03 -1.97
C LEU A 13 33.86 55.90 -2.08
N ALA A 14 33.37 55.09 -3.00
CA ALA A 14 31.97 54.73 -3.07
C ALA A 14 31.68 53.74 -1.94
N VAL A 15 31.08 54.20 -0.87
CA VAL A 15 30.52 53.38 0.21
C VAL A 15 29.25 52.74 -0.32
N PHE A 16 29.33 51.50 -0.79
CA PHE A 16 28.14 50.67 -1.04
C PHE A 16 27.58 50.24 0.33
N LEU A 17 26.58 50.93 0.79
CA LEU A 17 25.68 50.46 1.83
C LEU A 17 24.87 49.28 1.27
N PHE A 18 25.33 48.04 1.51
CA PHE A 18 24.48 46.84 1.38
C PHE A 18 23.40 46.93 2.47
N LEU A 19 22.24 47.44 2.11
CA LEU A 19 21.02 47.20 2.85
C LEU A 19 20.71 45.72 2.73
N ASN A 20 21.21 44.92 3.68
CA ASN A 20 20.72 43.58 3.94
C ASN A 20 19.26 43.73 4.41
N SER A 21 18.33 43.88 3.48
CA SER A 21 16.93 43.61 3.72
C SER A 21 16.82 42.09 3.99
N ALA A 22 16.87 41.73 5.27
CA ALA A 22 16.49 40.41 5.72
C ALA A 22 15.06 40.19 5.22
N ILE A 23 14.92 39.45 4.11
CA ILE A 23 13.63 38.95 3.65
C ILE A 23 13.17 37.98 4.73
N LEU A 24 12.39 38.50 5.68
CA LEU A 24 11.72 37.67 6.66
C LEU A 24 10.90 36.65 5.89
N PRO A 25 11.07 35.35 6.16
CA PRO A 25 10.34 34.33 5.45
C PRO A 25 8.85 34.58 5.66
N VAL A 26 8.12 34.85 4.57
CA VAL A 26 6.67 35.03 4.64
C VAL A 26 6.11 33.68 5.14
N LYS A 27 5.62 33.68 6.38
CA LYS A 27 5.03 32.49 7.00
C LYS A 27 3.81 32.09 6.18
N SER A 28 3.95 31.02 5.41
CA SER A 28 2.87 30.52 4.59
C SER A 28 1.73 30.02 5.47
N SER A 29 0.50 30.42 5.16
CA SER A 29 -0.69 29.90 5.86
C SER A 29 -0.83 28.38 5.64
N SER A 30 -1.38 27.68 6.64
CA SER A 30 -1.62 26.24 6.60
C SER A 30 -2.23 25.77 5.26
N ALA A 31 -1.74 24.67 4.75
CA ALA A 31 -2.34 24.03 3.59
C ALA A 31 -3.66 23.32 3.92
N LEU A 32 -3.98 23.06 5.19
CA LEU A 32 -5.27 22.52 5.60
C LEU A 32 -6.33 23.61 5.51
N ALA A 33 -7.26 23.46 4.56
CA ALA A 33 -8.36 24.40 4.35
C ALA A 33 -9.65 23.98 5.08
N ALA A 34 -9.93 22.68 5.14
CA ALA A 34 -11.11 22.15 5.81
C ALA A 34 -10.94 20.66 6.15
N TRP A 35 -11.69 20.16 7.13
CA TRP A 35 -11.66 18.76 7.52
C TRP A 35 -12.98 18.33 8.14
N ALA A 36 -13.30 17.04 8.05
CA ALA A 36 -14.42 16.43 8.76
C ALA A 36 -14.19 14.94 9.01
N LEU A 37 -14.40 14.50 10.25
CA LEU A 37 -14.53 13.10 10.60
C LEU A 37 -16.00 12.70 10.59
N LYS A 38 -16.38 11.86 9.64
CA LYS A 38 -17.77 11.44 9.41
C LYS A 38 -18.17 10.25 10.27
N LYS A 39 -19.48 10.05 10.50
CA LYS A 39 -20.07 8.94 11.28
C LYS A 39 -19.57 7.55 10.86
N ASN A 40 -19.18 7.37 9.61
CA ASN A 40 -18.67 6.10 9.07
C ASN A 40 -17.16 5.89 9.30
N GLY A 41 -16.52 6.69 10.17
CA GLY A 41 -15.10 6.59 10.48
C GLY A 41 -14.18 7.14 9.39
N VAL A 42 -14.70 7.91 8.45
CA VAL A 42 -13.93 8.51 7.37
C VAL A 42 -13.55 9.94 7.71
N LEU A 43 -12.25 10.22 7.77
CA LEU A 43 -11.69 11.57 7.82
C LEU A 43 -11.57 12.11 6.40
N GLU A 44 -12.28 13.19 6.11
CA GLU A 44 -12.14 13.95 4.86
C GLU A 44 -11.31 15.20 5.11
N LEU A 45 -10.36 15.47 4.21
CA LEU A 45 -9.50 16.65 4.26
C LEU A 45 -9.62 17.41 2.95
N ARG A 46 -9.61 18.74 3.05
CA ARG A 46 -9.40 19.67 1.93
C ARG A 46 -8.13 20.45 2.16
N THR A 47 -7.30 20.52 1.14
CA THR A 47 -6.01 21.21 1.18
C THR A 47 -5.91 22.23 0.07
N LYS A 48 -4.85 23.04 0.09
CA LYS A 48 -4.40 23.72 -1.12
C LYS A 48 -4.04 22.68 -2.19
N SER A 49 -4.12 23.06 -3.46
CA SER A 49 -3.78 22.17 -4.57
C SER A 49 -2.33 21.66 -4.46
N ASN A 50 -2.11 20.42 -4.93
CA ASN A 50 -0.80 19.78 -4.97
C ASN A 50 -0.08 19.67 -3.62
N THR A 51 -0.82 19.55 -2.52
CA THR A 51 -0.25 19.39 -1.18
C THR A 51 0.18 17.97 -0.93
N ASN A 52 1.44 17.74 -0.61
CA ASN A 52 1.92 16.43 -0.15
C ASN A 52 1.59 16.24 1.33
N LEU A 53 0.87 15.18 1.65
CA LEU A 53 0.47 14.84 3.01
C LEU A 53 1.25 13.63 3.54
N LYS A 54 1.62 13.71 4.83
CA LYS A 54 2.15 12.58 5.59
C LYS A 54 1.20 12.27 6.73
N ALA A 55 0.79 11.01 6.83
CA ALA A 55 -0.09 10.53 7.89
C ALA A 55 0.65 9.51 8.77
N TYR A 56 0.40 9.57 10.07
CA TYR A 56 1.10 8.79 11.08
C TYR A 56 0.10 8.17 12.04
N PHE A 57 0.55 7.11 12.69
CA PHE A 57 -0.22 6.42 13.73
C PHE A 57 0.69 6.08 14.92
N GLN A 58 0.16 6.26 16.11
CA GLN A 58 0.78 5.84 17.37
C GLN A 58 -0.23 4.99 18.13
N LYS A 59 0.21 3.81 18.55
CA LYS A 59 -0.60 2.94 19.40
C LYS A 59 -0.71 3.51 20.81
N ALA A 60 -1.84 3.25 21.45
CA ALA A 60 -2.08 3.58 22.85
C ALA A 60 -0.94 3.12 23.78
N ASN A 61 -0.68 3.90 24.80
CA ASN A 61 0.18 3.55 25.93
C ASN A 61 -0.56 3.88 27.25
N GLN A 62 0.14 3.83 28.38
CA GLN A 62 -0.43 4.10 29.71
C GLN A 62 -0.96 5.53 29.90
N ILE A 63 -0.62 6.47 29.02
CA ILE A 63 -0.93 7.91 29.15
C ILE A 63 -2.02 8.34 28.17
N TYR A 64 -2.10 7.73 26.99
CA TYR A 64 -3.05 8.11 25.94
C TYR A 64 -3.53 6.92 25.12
N GLY A 65 -4.72 7.08 24.54
CA GLY A 65 -5.29 6.15 23.57
C GLY A 65 -4.58 6.16 22.22
N ASP A 66 -5.04 5.35 21.29
CA ASP A 66 -4.54 5.36 19.91
C ASP A 66 -4.62 6.76 19.32
N ARG A 67 -3.56 7.19 18.61
CA ARG A 67 -3.49 8.49 17.94
C ARG A 67 -3.22 8.32 16.47
N PHE A 68 -3.96 9.08 15.69
CA PHE A 68 -3.73 9.25 14.26
C PHE A 68 -3.50 10.73 13.97
N TRP A 69 -2.49 11.08 13.17
CA TRP A 69 -2.32 12.47 12.76
C TRP A 69 -1.86 12.63 11.32
N VAL A 70 -2.12 13.82 10.80
CA VAL A 70 -1.69 14.26 9.47
C VAL A 70 -0.95 15.57 9.60
N ASP A 71 0.20 15.67 8.94
CA ASP A 71 0.99 16.90 8.85
C ASP A 71 0.75 17.59 7.52
N PHE A 72 0.62 18.92 7.59
CA PHE A 72 0.39 19.81 6.47
C PHE A 72 1.47 20.89 6.44
N PRO A 73 1.96 21.33 5.27
CA PRO A 73 2.81 22.49 5.16
C PRO A 73 2.04 23.77 5.53
N GLY A 74 2.79 24.77 6.02
CA GLY A 74 2.27 26.06 6.42
C GLY A 74 1.72 26.10 7.86
N GLU A 75 1.64 27.30 8.42
CA GLU A 75 1.26 27.50 9.81
C GLU A 75 -0.24 27.73 10.01
N LEU A 76 -0.76 27.11 11.04
CA LEU A 76 -2.14 27.33 11.50
C LEU A 76 -2.23 28.66 12.26
N LYS A 77 -3.20 29.52 11.91
CA LYS A 77 -3.41 30.80 12.63
C LYS A 77 -3.81 30.56 14.09
N ASN A 78 -4.79 29.69 14.32
CA ASN A 78 -5.39 29.46 15.64
C ASN A 78 -5.29 27.96 16.01
N PRO A 79 -4.27 27.53 16.78
CA PRO A 79 -4.22 26.22 17.39
C PRO A 79 -5.41 26.01 18.33
N ARG A 80 -6.01 24.81 18.33
CA ARG A 80 -7.19 24.51 19.16
C ARG A 80 -7.38 23.03 19.38
N THR A 81 -8.07 22.71 20.47
CA THR A 81 -8.53 21.36 20.79
C THR A 81 -10.04 21.34 20.75
N ILE A 82 -10.59 20.32 20.11
CA ILE A 82 -12.04 20.09 19.98
C ILE A 82 -12.37 18.82 20.75
N LYS A 83 -13.30 18.90 21.69
CA LYS A 83 -13.79 17.75 22.45
C LYS A 83 -14.41 16.73 21.50
N GLY A 84 -14.01 15.48 21.63
CA GLY A 84 -14.54 14.39 20.84
C GLY A 84 -15.89 13.87 21.34
N ASN A 85 -16.45 12.91 20.62
CA ASN A 85 -17.63 12.16 21.03
C ASN A 85 -17.49 10.70 20.55
N GLY A 86 -18.33 9.80 21.11
CA GLY A 86 -18.22 8.37 20.81
C GLY A 86 -16.81 7.84 21.10
N PRO A 87 -16.14 7.18 20.14
CA PRO A 87 -14.79 6.63 20.30
C PRO A 87 -13.69 7.70 20.29
N ILE A 88 -14.00 8.94 19.94
CA ILE A 88 -13.03 10.02 19.84
C ILE A 88 -12.92 10.71 21.19
N LYS A 89 -11.70 10.79 21.73
CA LYS A 89 -11.42 11.58 22.94
C LYS A 89 -11.37 13.06 22.59
N GLU A 90 -10.52 13.42 21.66
CA GLU A 90 -10.37 14.79 21.20
C GLU A 90 -9.74 14.89 19.81
N ILE A 91 -9.85 16.04 19.18
CA ILE A 91 -9.17 16.39 17.94
C ILE A 91 -8.39 17.68 18.19
N ARG A 92 -7.09 17.64 17.91
CA ARG A 92 -6.20 18.78 18.08
C ARG A 92 -5.71 19.29 16.73
N LEU A 93 -5.77 20.60 16.58
CA LEU A 93 -5.13 21.35 15.50
C LEU A 93 -4.01 22.17 16.11
N GLY A 94 -2.77 21.86 15.76
CA GLY A 94 -1.60 22.44 16.39
C GLY A 94 -0.46 22.77 15.42
N LYS A 95 0.60 23.35 15.98
CA LYS A 95 1.87 23.65 15.30
C LYS A 95 2.94 22.73 15.88
N PRO A 96 3.25 21.58 15.26
CA PRO A 96 4.26 20.65 15.78
C PRO A 96 5.69 21.21 15.64
N SER A 97 5.92 22.08 14.68
CA SER A 97 7.16 22.83 14.45
C SER A 97 6.86 24.05 13.57
N GLU A 98 7.82 24.91 13.39
CA GLU A 98 7.71 26.06 12.48
C GLU A 98 7.36 25.60 11.06
N GLY A 99 6.52 26.34 10.37
CA GLY A 99 6.08 26.04 9.00
C GLY A 99 5.19 24.81 8.86
N LYS A 100 4.69 24.22 9.96
CA LYS A 100 3.84 23.01 9.92
C LYS A 100 2.57 23.14 10.72
N THR A 101 1.52 22.54 10.16
CA THR A 101 0.23 22.33 10.84
C THR A 101 0.04 20.85 11.07
N ARG A 102 -0.49 20.44 12.21
CA ARG A 102 -0.83 19.06 12.53
C ARG A 102 -2.28 18.94 12.97
N LEU A 103 -3.01 18.03 12.35
CA LEU A 103 -4.31 17.56 12.82
C LEU A 103 -4.14 16.21 13.48
N VAL A 104 -4.44 16.11 14.77
CA VAL A 104 -4.38 14.87 15.58
C VAL A 104 -5.79 14.43 15.89
N VAL A 105 -6.10 13.17 15.72
CA VAL A 105 -7.31 12.51 16.24
C VAL A 105 -6.84 11.55 17.33
N GLU A 106 -7.21 11.81 18.57
CA GLU A 106 -6.94 10.95 19.71
C GLU A 106 -8.21 10.14 20.05
N PHE A 107 -8.05 8.85 20.22
CA PHE A 107 -9.12 7.92 20.53
C PHE A 107 -9.16 7.63 22.04
N LYS A 108 -10.30 7.22 22.55
CA LYS A 108 -10.43 6.71 23.92
C LYS A 108 -9.67 5.39 24.04
N GLU A 109 -9.22 5.07 25.24
CA GLU A 109 -8.35 3.90 25.52
C GLU A 109 -8.96 2.58 25.07
N GLU A 110 -10.27 2.43 25.12
CA GLU A 110 -11.01 1.23 24.71
C GLU A 110 -11.17 1.12 23.18
N THR A 111 -10.70 2.09 22.42
CA THR A 111 -10.87 2.15 20.98
C THR A 111 -9.62 1.64 20.27
N TYR A 112 -9.67 0.41 19.80
CA TYR A 112 -8.58 -0.17 19.02
C TYR A 112 -8.72 0.18 17.55
N LEU A 113 -7.85 1.06 17.07
CA LEU A 113 -7.65 1.24 15.64
C LEU A 113 -6.77 0.09 15.13
N ALA A 114 -7.26 -0.61 14.13
CA ALA A 114 -6.40 -1.52 13.40
C ALA A 114 -5.56 -0.70 12.41
N PRO A 115 -4.25 -0.44 12.66
CA PRO A 115 -3.43 0.47 11.87
C PRO A 115 -3.35 0.11 10.39
N LEU A 116 -3.66 -1.14 10.05
CA LEU A 116 -3.63 -1.66 8.69
C LEU A 116 -4.94 -1.50 7.92
N THR A 117 -5.99 -0.96 8.55
CA THR A 117 -7.28 -0.76 7.87
C THR A 117 -7.48 0.65 7.33
N TRP A 118 -6.71 1.62 7.80
CA TRP A 118 -6.81 2.98 7.29
C TRP A 118 -5.94 3.21 6.06
N ARG A 119 -6.51 3.92 5.11
CA ARG A 119 -5.85 4.32 3.87
C ARG A 119 -6.08 5.80 3.63
N MET A 120 -5.01 6.50 3.29
CA MET A 120 -5.10 7.85 2.76
C MET A 120 -5.21 7.75 1.24
N VAL A 121 -6.30 8.27 0.68
CA VAL A 121 -6.58 8.27 -0.74
C VAL A 121 -6.78 9.70 -1.21
N GLY A 122 -5.96 10.17 -2.12
CA GLY A 122 -6.21 11.39 -2.87
C GLY A 122 -7.41 11.17 -3.79
N LEU A 123 -8.40 12.05 -3.72
CA LEU A 123 -9.58 12.02 -4.58
C LEU A 123 -9.38 12.92 -5.81
N ASP A 124 -8.66 14.01 -5.60
CA ASP A 124 -8.19 14.96 -6.61
C ASP A 124 -7.02 15.79 -6.03
N GLN A 125 -6.64 16.90 -6.68
CA GLN A 125 -5.48 17.72 -6.31
C GLN A 125 -5.56 18.35 -4.91
N ASN A 126 -6.75 18.42 -4.31
CA ASN A 126 -6.97 19.11 -3.03
C ASN A 126 -7.91 18.38 -2.07
N ARG A 127 -8.37 17.18 -2.39
CA ARG A 127 -9.27 16.39 -1.53
C ARG A 127 -8.68 15.04 -1.19
N TRP A 128 -8.74 14.70 0.09
CA TRP A 128 -8.20 13.47 0.63
C TRP A 128 -9.23 12.77 1.50
N ARG A 129 -9.16 11.47 1.53
CA ARG A 129 -10.03 10.63 2.35
C ARG A 129 -9.21 9.57 3.06
N ILE A 130 -9.43 9.46 4.38
CA ILE A 130 -8.76 8.48 5.22
C ILE A 130 -9.82 7.73 6.00
N LYS A 131 -9.90 6.41 5.83
CA LYS A 131 -10.79 5.56 6.61
C LYS A 131 -10.07 5.12 7.86
N LEU A 132 -10.43 5.66 9.02
CA LEU A 132 -9.78 5.40 10.31
C LEU A 132 -10.31 4.13 10.99
N PHE A 133 -11.63 3.89 10.96
CA PHE A 133 -12.26 2.73 11.58
C PHE A 133 -13.54 2.31 10.86
N THR A 134 -14.07 1.13 11.20
CA THR A 134 -15.34 0.63 10.68
C THR A 134 -16.50 1.09 11.57
N PRO A 135 -17.76 1.12 11.09
CA PRO A 135 -18.90 1.74 11.79
C PRO A 135 -19.39 1.02 13.06
N LYS A 136 -18.51 0.29 13.73
CA LYS A 136 -18.82 -0.37 15.00
C LYS A 136 -19.09 0.62 16.15
N TYR A 137 -18.72 1.88 15.97
CA TYR A 137 -18.84 2.94 16.97
C TYR A 137 -19.83 4.00 16.51
N SER A 138 -20.78 4.33 17.40
CA SER A 138 -21.71 5.44 17.18
C SER A 138 -21.07 6.74 17.65
N PHE A 139 -21.00 7.74 16.78
CA PHE A 139 -20.60 9.12 17.10
C PHE A 139 -21.18 10.11 16.11
N THR A 140 -21.21 11.39 16.49
CA THR A 140 -21.65 12.46 15.62
C THR A 140 -20.47 13.00 14.80
N LYS A 141 -20.75 13.59 13.63
CA LYS A 141 -19.75 14.22 12.78
C LYS A 141 -19.02 15.34 13.55
N ILE A 142 -17.71 15.38 13.43
CA ILE A 142 -16.86 16.45 13.94
C ILE A 142 -16.05 17.02 12.75
N GLY A 143 -16.04 18.34 12.57
CA GLY A 143 -15.24 18.93 11.49
C GLY A 143 -15.53 20.40 11.25
N GLU A 144 -14.70 21.03 10.45
CA GLU A 144 -14.72 22.45 10.14
C GLU A 144 -14.55 22.70 8.64
N GLY A 145 -15.24 23.70 8.13
CA GLY A 145 -15.10 24.16 6.74
C GLY A 145 -15.67 23.23 5.66
N ILE A 146 -16.14 22.02 6.01
CA ILE A 146 -16.86 21.14 5.08
C ILE A 146 -18.34 21.28 5.32
N VAL A 147 -18.96 22.14 4.52
CA VAL A 147 -20.42 22.28 4.46
C VAL A 147 -20.97 21.09 3.67
N GLU A 148 -21.83 20.29 4.30
CA GLU A 148 -22.64 19.33 3.57
C GLU A 148 -23.70 20.08 2.77
N LYS A 149 -23.49 20.27 1.47
CA LYS A 149 -24.62 20.54 0.59
C LYS A 149 -25.58 19.36 0.76
N LYS A 150 -26.78 19.62 1.29
CA LYS A 150 -27.92 18.70 1.13
C LYS A 150 -28.14 18.57 -0.38
N ILE A 151 -27.50 17.60 -0.98
CA ILE A 151 -27.76 17.24 -2.36
C ILE A 151 -29.16 16.63 -2.32
N ARG A 152 -30.16 17.39 -2.74
CA ARG A 152 -31.40 16.81 -3.25
C ARG A 152 -30.96 15.88 -4.37
N ILE A 153 -31.01 14.59 -4.12
CA ILE A 153 -30.69 13.55 -5.10
C ILE A 153 -31.78 13.67 -6.16
N SER A 154 -31.52 14.43 -7.20
CA SER A 154 -32.26 14.27 -8.43
C SER A 154 -31.96 12.85 -8.93
N LYS A 155 -33.00 12.11 -9.31
CA LYS A 155 -32.95 10.71 -9.74
C LYS A 155 -32.11 10.44 -11.02
N LYS A 156 -31.18 11.31 -11.38
CA LYS A 156 -30.40 11.22 -12.62
C LYS A 156 -28.90 11.47 -12.34
N ASP A 157 -28.29 10.64 -11.50
CA ASP A 157 -26.83 10.66 -11.43
C ASP A 157 -26.24 9.37 -11.99
N GLN A 158 -26.05 9.36 -13.30
CA GLN A 158 -25.38 8.29 -14.03
C GLN A 158 -23.92 8.11 -13.55
N SER A 159 -23.31 9.14 -12.95
CA SER A 159 -21.93 9.09 -12.44
C SER A 159 -21.81 8.22 -11.19
N SER A 160 -22.79 8.23 -10.29
CA SER A 160 -22.80 7.39 -9.10
C SER A 160 -22.97 5.91 -9.45
N LYS A 161 -23.77 5.62 -10.47
CA LYS A 161 -23.97 4.27 -11.00
C LYS A 161 -22.71 3.76 -11.70
N TYR A 162 -22.01 4.64 -12.44
CA TYR A 162 -20.72 4.35 -13.05
C TYR A 162 -19.63 4.07 -12.00
N MET A 163 -19.54 4.88 -10.95
CA MET A 163 -18.57 4.68 -9.86
C MET A 163 -18.89 3.45 -9.01
N ARG A 164 -20.17 3.17 -8.71
CA ARG A 164 -20.58 1.91 -8.06
C ARG A 164 -20.24 0.71 -8.92
N LYS A 165 -20.55 0.75 -10.23
CA LYS A 165 -20.20 -0.31 -11.18
C LYS A 165 -18.69 -0.48 -11.30
N LYS A 166 -17.92 0.61 -11.30
CA LYS A 166 -16.44 0.56 -11.33
C LYS A 166 -15.85 -0.04 -10.04
N VAL A 167 -16.39 0.28 -8.86
CA VAL A 167 -15.99 -0.32 -7.58
C VAL A 167 -16.42 -1.78 -7.51
N GLN A 168 -17.62 -2.11 -7.95
CA GLN A 168 -18.15 -3.47 -7.95
C GLN A 168 -17.36 -4.37 -8.93
N ASN A 169 -17.05 -3.85 -10.14
CA ASN A 169 -16.16 -4.54 -11.08
C ASN A 169 -14.72 -4.67 -10.58
N TYR A 170 -14.29 -3.76 -9.68
CA TYR A 170 -12.96 -3.83 -9.07
C TYR A 170 -12.85 -4.94 -8.02
N LEU A 171 -13.97 -5.25 -7.35
CA LEU A 171 -14.08 -6.30 -6.32
C LEU A 171 -14.48 -7.66 -6.91
N GLN A 172 -14.76 -7.75 -8.22
CA GLN A 172 -15.10 -9.02 -8.85
C GLN A 172 -13.86 -9.64 -9.52
N LEU A 173 -13.73 -10.95 -9.34
CA LEU A 173 -12.79 -11.75 -10.11
C LEU A 173 -13.25 -11.80 -11.57
N PRO A 174 -12.35 -11.61 -12.55
CA PRO A 174 -12.69 -11.76 -13.96
C PRO A 174 -13.32 -13.12 -14.26
N ASN A 175 -14.27 -13.13 -15.16
CA ASN A 175 -14.78 -14.38 -15.71
C ASN A 175 -13.87 -14.86 -16.85
N VAL A 176 -13.69 -16.16 -16.93
CA VAL A 176 -12.98 -16.86 -18.01
C VAL A 176 -13.90 -17.95 -18.55
N LYS A 177 -13.59 -18.49 -19.72
CA LYS A 177 -14.31 -19.64 -20.25
C LYS A 177 -14.15 -20.82 -19.29
N GLN A 178 -15.27 -21.35 -18.82
CA GLN A 178 -15.28 -22.46 -17.86
C GLN A 178 -14.64 -23.72 -18.46
N ASN A 179 -13.92 -24.44 -17.63
CA ASN A 179 -13.27 -25.71 -17.95
C ASN A 179 -12.31 -25.65 -19.17
N LYS A 180 -11.88 -24.44 -19.56
CA LYS A 180 -10.92 -24.26 -20.67
C LYS A 180 -9.49 -24.27 -20.20
N PHE A 181 -9.22 -23.83 -18.94
CA PHE A 181 -7.88 -23.57 -18.45
C PHE A 181 -7.51 -24.46 -17.28
N SER A 182 -6.25 -24.91 -17.27
CA SER A 182 -5.62 -25.66 -16.20
C SER A 182 -4.44 -24.85 -15.61
N VAL A 183 -4.38 -24.76 -14.28
CA VAL A 183 -3.38 -23.98 -13.54
C VAL A 183 -2.75 -24.84 -12.47
N VAL A 184 -1.42 -24.94 -12.47
CA VAL A 184 -0.68 -25.53 -11.36
C VAL A 184 -0.16 -24.42 -10.46
N ILE A 185 -0.52 -24.51 -9.18
CA ILE A 185 -0.06 -23.62 -8.10
C ILE A 185 0.93 -24.42 -7.27
N ASP A 186 2.09 -23.85 -7.03
CA ASP A 186 3.18 -24.49 -6.31
C ASP A 186 3.47 -23.74 -4.99
N PRO A 187 2.97 -24.22 -3.84
CA PRO A 187 3.40 -23.67 -2.55
C PRO A 187 4.86 -24.03 -2.33
N GLY A 188 5.74 -23.02 -2.21
CA GLY A 188 7.17 -23.24 -1.94
C GLY A 188 7.43 -24.00 -0.65
N HIS A 189 8.62 -24.62 -0.52
CA HIS A 189 9.07 -25.33 0.68
C HIS A 189 8.17 -26.50 1.10
N GLY A 190 8.24 -26.93 2.34
CA GLY A 190 7.38 -27.97 2.93
C GLY A 190 8.13 -29.10 3.61
N GLY A 191 7.46 -29.77 4.55
CA GLY A 191 8.06 -30.84 5.36
C GLY A 191 9.18 -30.31 6.26
N PRO A 192 10.41 -30.87 6.19
CA PRO A 192 11.52 -30.40 7.00
C PRO A 192 12.08 -29.05 6.57
N ASP A 193 11.73 -28.58 5.37
CA ASP A 193 12.11 -27.25 4.86
C ASP A 193 11.05 -26.18 5.24
N PRO A 194 11.27 -25.40 6.31
CA PRO A 194 10.32 -24.36 6.72
C PRO A 194 10.33 -23.13 5.78
N GLY A 195 11.27 -23.06 4.83
CA GLY A 195 11.61 -21.85 4.12
C GLY A 195 12.17 -20.79 5.05
N ALA A 196 11.93 -19.53 4.74
CA ALA A 196 12.32 -18.43 5.60
C ALA A 196 11.54 -18.45 6.93
N ILE A 197 12.26 -18.24 8.04
CA ILE A 197 11.69 -17.97 9.35
C ILE A 197 11.75 -16.47 9.59
N GLY A 198 10.59 -15.83 9.60
CA GLY A 198 10.46 -14.41 9.69
C GLY A 198 10.36 -13.85 11.10
N ILE A 199 10.05 -12.56 11.19
CA ILE A 199 9.83 -11.87 12.46
C ILE A 199 8.65 -12.51 13.18
N GLY A 200 8.82 -12.83 14.47
CA GLY A 200 7.79 -13.49 15.28
C GLY A 200 7.68 -15.00 15.05
N GLY A 201 8.65 -15.61 14.37
CA GLY A 201 8.67 -17.06 14.14
C GLY A 201 7.74 -17.54 13.02
N ILE A 202 7.18 -16.62 12.21
CA ILE A 202 6.33 -16.97 11.06
C ILE A 202 7.14 -17.76 10.03
N ARG A 203 6.70 -18.95 9.69
CA ARG A 203 7.36 -19.82 8.70
C ARG A 203 6.80 -19.56 7.31
N GLU A 204 7.68 -19.52 6.32
CA GLU A 204 7.28 -19.34 4.92
C GLU A 204 6.33 -20.43 4.45
N THR A 205 6.67 -21.67 4.72
CA THR A 205 5.89 -22.84 4.30
C THR A 205 4.41 -22.77 4.71
N ASP A 206 4.10 -22.26 5.92
CA ASP A 206 2.73 -22.10 6.42
C ASP A 206 1.97 -21.01 5.66
N VAL A 207 2.64 -19.87 5.47
CA VAL A 207 2.06 -18.70 4.79
C VAL A 207 1.74 -19.04 3.34
N VAL A 208 2.70 -19.63 2.61
CA VAL A 208 2.51 -19.91 1.18
C VAL A 208 1.53 -21.04 0.93
N LEU A 209 1.47 -22.04 1.82
CA LEU A 209 0.47 -23.11 1.73
C LEU A 209 -0.95 -22.59 1.92
N GLU A 210 -1.17 -21.73 2.94
CA GLU A 210 -2.49 -21.11 3.16
C GLU A 210 -2.90 -20.24 1.97
N VAL A 211 -2.01 -19.37 1.50
CA VAL A 211 -2.27 -18.49 0.34
C VAL A 211 -2.60 -19.33 -0.89
N SER A 212 -1.82 -20.37 -1.17
CA SER A 212 -2.01 -21.26 -2.33
C SER A 212 -3.34 -22.02 -2.31
N LYS A 213 -3.76 -22.51 -1.14
CA LYS A 213 -5.07 -23.16 -0.98
C LYS A 213 -6.22 -22.21 -1.30
N ILE A 214 -6.11 -20.95 -0.87
CA ILE A 214 -7.13 -19.92 -1.15
C ILE A 214 -7.12 -19.55 -2.64
N VAL A 215 -5.94 -19.41 -3.27
CA VAL A 215 -5.83 -19.17 -4.72
C VAL A 215 -6.50 -20.29 -5.49
N LYS A 216 -6.19 -21.56 -5.17
CA LYS A 216 -6.84 -22.72 -5.79
C LYS A 216 -8.36 -22.64 -5.70
N LYS A 217 -8.90 -22.41 -4.50
CA LYS A 217 -10.35 -22.31 -4.27
C LYS A 217 -10.98 -21.24 -5.17
N LEU A 218 -10.40 -20.02 -5.17
CA LEU A 218 -10.91 -18.89 -5.96
C LEU A 218 -10.88 -19.15 -7.48
N LEU A 219 -9.85 -19.84 -7.98
CA LEU A 219 -9.76 -20.21 -9.39
C LEU A 219 -10.78 -21.29 -9.74
N SER A 220 -10.94 -22.32 -8.89
CA SER A 220 -11.93 -23.38 -9.10
C SER A 220 -13.37 -22.84 -9.09
N GLU A 221 -13.69 -21.87 -8.22
CA GLU A 221 -14.99 -21.16 -8.21
C GLU A 221 -15.24 -20.35 -9.50
N LYS A 222 -14.20 -20.08 -10.28
CA LYS A 222 -14.28 -19.43 -11.61
C LYS A 222 -14.20 -20.40 -12.78
N GLY A 223 -14.31 -21.71 -12.53
CA GLY A 223 -14.27 -22.74 -13.57
C GLY A 223 -12.90 -23.00 -14.16
N VAL A 224 -11.83 -22.65 -13.44
CA VAL A 224 -10.45 -22.98 -13.81
C VAL A 224 -10.03 -24.25 -13.08
N GLU A 225 -9.50 -25.23 -13.79
CA GLU A 225 -8.94 -26.42 -13.19
C GLU A 225 -7.64 -26.08 -12.47
N ALA A 226 -7.72 -25.91 -11.13
CA ALA A 226 -6.58 -25.52 -10.31
C ALA A 226 -6.05 -26.68 -9.46
N ARG A 227 -4.78 -27.01 -9.62
CA ARG A 227 -4.10 -28.09 -8.92
C ARG A 227 -2.95 -27.56 -8.08
N LEU A 228 -2.72 -28.17 -6.90
CA LEU A 228 -1.57 -27.84 -6.03
C LEU A 228 -0.51 -28.91 -6.18
N THR A 229 0.78 -28.53 -6.21
CA THR A 229 1.91 -29.48 -6.17
C THR A 229 1.96 -30.22 -4.83
N ARG A 230 1.66 -29.53 -3.72
CA ARG A 230 1.46 -30.12 -2.39
C ARG A 230 0.20 -29.56 -1.72
N LYS A 231 -0.52 -30.41 -0.99
CA LYS A 231 -1.76 -30.04 -0.28
C LYS A 231 -1.58 -29.89 1.23
N ASN A 232 -0.52 -30.46 1.74
CA ASN A 232 -0.19 -30.52 3.17
C ASN A 232 1.27 -30.11 3.40
N GLU A 233 1.68 -30.16 4.66
CA GLU A 233 3.05 -29.93 5.09
C GLU A 233 3.85 -31.21 4.85
N VAL A 234 4.29 -31.38 3.61
CA VAL A 234 5.06 -32.56 3.14
C VAL A 234 6.30 -32.09 2.41
N ASN A 235 7.36 -32.90 2.49
CA ASN A 235 8.55 -32.66 1.68
C ASN A 235 8.24 -32.92 0.21
N LEU A 236 8.57 -31.96 -0.63
CA LEU A 236 8.45 -32.10 -2.08
C LEU A 236 9.60 -31.35 -2.75
N ASP A 237 10.56 -32.10 -3.26
CA ASP A 237 11.73 -31.56 -3.94
C ASP A 237 11.35 -30.82 -5.23
N LEU A 238 12.30 -30.05 -5.78
CA LEU A 238 12.05 -29.22 -6.96
C LEU A 238 11.72 -30.04 -8.24
N PRO A 239 12.40 -31.19 -8.56
CA PRO A 239 12.09 -31.95 -9.77
C PRO A 239 10.67 -32.53 -9.79
N PRO A 240 10.13 -33.14 -8.72
CA PRO A 240 8.74 -33.58 -8.64
C PRO A 240 7.70 -32.44 -8.89
N ARG A 241 7.94 -31.21 -8.42
CA ARG A 241 7.06 -30.06 -8.70
C ARG A 241 6.96 -29.75 -10.19
N VAL A 242 8.11 -29.74 -10.86
CA VAL A 242 8.22 -29.54 -12.31
C VAL A 242 7.57 -30.70 -13.08
N SER A 243 7.89 -31.95 -12.69
CA SER A 243 7.32 -33.15 -13.31
C SER A 243 5.79 -33.15 -13.21
N PHE A 244 5.24 -32.83 -12.04
CA PHE A 244 3.80 -32.72 -11.84
C PHE A 244 3.17 -31.70 -12.80
N ALA A 245 3.73 -30.47 -12.87
CA ALA A 245 3.23 -29.42 -13.75
C ALA A 245 3.29 -29.82 -15.23
N ASN A 246 4.41 -30.43 -15.67
CA ASN A 246 4.61 -30.81 -17.05
C ASN A 246 3.72 -32.01 -17.46
N LYS A 247 3.48 -32.98 -16.56
CA LYS A 247 2.59 -34.14 -16.80
C LYS A 247 1.11 -33.75 -16.86
N THR A 248 0.72 -32.70 -16.13
CA THR A 248 -0.68 -32.23 -16.15
C THR A 248 -1.00 -31.34 -17.35
N ASN A 249 -0.05 -31.06 -18.23
CA ASN A 249 -0.20 -30.14 -19.36
C ASN A 249 -0.90 -28.83 -18.99
N ALA A 250 -0.54 -28.26 -17.83
CA ALA A 250 -1.14 -27.01 -17.35
C ALA A 250 -0.85 -25.84 -18.29
N ASP A 251 -1.81 -24.92 -18.44
CA ASP A 251 -1.65 -23.70 -19.24
C ASP A 251 -0.68 -22.71 -18.61
N ILE A 252 -0.63 -22.68 -17.26
CA ILE A 252 0.30 -21.85 -16.49
C ILE A 252 0.76 -22.53 -15.21
N PHE A 253 1.93 -22.12 -14.74
CA PHE A 253 2.52 -22.51 -13.46
C PHE A 253 2.80 -21.29 -12.60
N VAL A 254 2.37 -21.32 -11.33
CA VAL A 254 2.55 -20.21 -10.38
C VAL A 254 3.12 -20.73 -9.08
N SER A 255 4.41 -20.52 -8.84
CA SER A 255 5.06 -20.80 -7.55
C SER A 255 4.89 -19.60 -6.62
N ILE A 256 4.52 -19.85 -5.35
CA ILE A 256 4.24 -18.82 -4.36
C ILE A 256 5.24 -18.97 -3.22
N HIS A 257 5.96 -17.87 -2.95
CA HIS A 257 7.01 -17.72 -1.97
C HIS A 257 6.85 -16.45 -1.13
N ALA A 258 7.59 -16.37 -0.03
CA ALA A 258 7.69 -15.19 0.80
C ALA A 258 9.16 -14.95 1.17
N ASN A 259 9.72 -13.90 0.63
CA ASN A 259 11.14 -13.58 0.60
C ASN A 259 11.75 -13.37 1.99
N ALA A 260 13.07 -13.48 2.07
CA ALA A 260 13.87 -13.12 3.23
C ALA A 260 15.14 -12.37 2.82
N SER A 261 15.55 -11.42 3.63
CA SER A 261 16.84 -10.76 3.50
C SER A 261 17.89 -11.49 4.34
N ARG A 262 19.14 -11.52 3.85
CA ARG A 262 20.26 -12.01 4.64
C ARG A 262 20.55 -11.07 5.82
N GLY A 263 20.92 -11.63 6.96
CA GLY A 263 21.20 -10.89 8.19
C GLY A 263 19.95 -10.26 8.83
N LYS A 264 20.15 -9.35 9.79
CA LYS A 264 19.06 -8.72 10.56
C LYS A 264 18.44 -7.49 9.88
N ARG A 265 18.37 -7.45 8.54
CA ARG A 265 17.87 -6.30 7.73
C ARG A 265 16.35 -6.23 7.75
N ARG A 266 15.79 -5.66 8.82
CA ARG A 266 14.32 -5.47 8.98
C ARG A 266 13.73 -4.34 8.15
N ASP A 267 14.55 -3.54 7.53
CA ASP A 267 14.20 -2.44 6.62
C ASP A 267 13.87 -2.92 5.20
N ILE A 268 14.35 -4.11 4.81
CA ILE A 268 14.09 -4.69 3.49
C ILE A 268 12.68 -5.25 3.43
N ASN A 269 11.88 -4.68 2.55
CA ASN A 269 10.49 -5.06 2.28
C ASN A 269 10.23 -5.00 0.77
N GLY A 270 9.06 -5.47 0.35
CA GLY A 270 8.56 -5.30 -1.01
C GLY A 270 8.09 -6.59 -1.65
N LEU A 271 7.40 -6.44 -2.76
CA LEU A 271 6.86 -7.54 -3.55
C LEU A 271 7.55 -7.60 -4.89
N GLU A 272 7.84 -8.80 -5.37
CA GLU A 272 8.43 -9.03 -6.68
C GLU A 272 7.88 -10.29 -7.32
N THR A 273 7.88 -10.33 -8.65
CA THR A 273 7.43 -11.51 -9.37
C THR A 273 8.46 -11.85 -10.45
N PHE A 274 8.91 -13.08 -10.43
CA PHE A 274 9.91 -13.58 -11.36
C PHE A 274 9.27 -14.41 -12.48
N TYR A 275 9.81 -14.30 -13.68
CA TYR A 275 9.57 -15.18 -14.82
C TYR A 275 10.91 -15.63 -15.39
N PHE A 276 10.93 -16.78 -16.08
CA PHE A 276 12.18 -17.24 -16.69
C PHE A 276 12.31 -16.74 -18.14
N ARG A 277 11.31 -17.01 -19.00
CA ARG A 277 11.39 -16.74 -20.44
C ARG A 277 10.05 -16.35 -21.06
N GLY A 278 10.13 -15.75 -22.23
CA GLY A 278 9.00 -15.48 -23.11
C GLY A 278 8.07 -14.35 -22.66
N TRP A 279 7.36 -13.78 -23.62
CA TRP A 279 6.44 -12.67 -23.37
C TRP A 279 5.22 -13.09 -22.53
N ARG A 280 4.76 -14.35 -22.67
CA ARG A 280 3.64 -14.89 -21.90
C ARG A 280 3.95 -14.99 -20.41
N GLY A 281 5.13 -15.52 -20.03
CA GLY A 281 5.58 -15.51 -18.63
C GLY A 281 5.71 -14.12 -18.07
N ARG A 282 6.29 -13.18 -18.84
CA ARG A 282 6.40 -11.76 -18.45
C ARG A 282 5.03 -11.10 -18.28
N LEU A 283 4.06 -11.41 -19.15
CA LEU A 283 2.71 -10.86 -19.05
C LEU A 283 1.99 -11.38 -17.80
N LEU A 284 2.06 -12.69 -17.51
CA LEU A 284 1.51 -13.30 -16.31
C LEU A 284 2.10 -12.64 -15.06
N ALA A 285 3.43 -12.51 -15.00
CA ALA A 285 4.11 -11.84 -13.89
C ALA A 285 3.63 -10.40 -13.70
N LYS A 286 3.51 -9.62 -14.79
CA LYS A 286 3.00 -8.23 -14.72
C LYS A 286 1.57 -8.15 -14.20
N LYS A 287 0.70 -9.09 -14.58
CA LYS A 287 -0.69 -9.12 -14.11
C LYS A 287 -0.76 -9.42 -12.62
N ILE A 288 -0.01 -10.40 -12.14
CA ILE A 288 0.03 -10.76 -10.72
C ILE A 288 0.67 -9.64 -9.90
N GLN A 289 1.85 -9.14 -10.28
CA GLN A 289 2.55 -8.06 -9.59
C GLN A 289 1.66 -6.84 -9.38
N LYS A 290 0.97 -6.40 -10.43
CA LYS A 290 0.02 -5.29 -10.37
C LYS A 290 -1.07 -5.49 -9.32
N GLN A 291 -1.58 -6.70 -9.16
CA GLN A 291 -2.68 -6.96 -8.21
C GLN A 291 -2.19 -7.10 -6.77
N ILE A 292 -1.05 -7.79 -6.53
CA ILE A 292 -0.52 -7.94 -5.17
C ILE A 292 -0.07 -6.59 -4.57
N LEU A 293 0.48 -5.69 -5.37
CA LEU A 293 0.80 -4.32 -4.95
C LEU A 293 -0.44 -3.54 -4.48
N ARG A 294 -1.57 -3.70 -5.16
CA ARG A 294 -2.82 -3.01 -4.81
C ARG A 294 -3.36 -3.39 -3.44
N VAL A 295 -3.11 -4.60 -2.99
CA VAL A 295 -3.56 -5.09 -1.67
C VAL A 295 -2.49 -4.95 -0.59
N SER A 296 -1.28 -4.52 -0.95
CA SER A 296 -0.13 -4.33 -0.06
C SER A 296 0.38 -2.88 -0.10
N PRO A 297 -0.48 -1.87 0.19
CA PRO A 297 -0.12 -0.45 0.07
C PRO A 297 1.07 -0.11 0.98
N GLY A 298 2.07 0.60 0.43
CA GLY A 298 3.30 0.96 1.14
C GLY A 298 4.38 -0.12 1.17
N SER A 299 4.12 -1.36 0.73
CA SER A 299 5.21 -2.28 0.39
C SER A 299 5.88 -1.79 -0.90
N PRO A 300 7.21 -1.71 -0.95
CA PRO A 300 7.93 -1.35 -2.16
C PRO A 300 7.58 -2.26 -3.34
N ASP A 301 7.40 -1.66 -4.52
CA ASP A 301 7.34 -2.41 -5.77
C ASP A 301 8.78 -2.74 -6.21
N ARG A 302 9.17 -4.00 -6.04
CA ARG A 302 10.48 -4.48 -6.49
C ARG A 302 10.45 -4.96 -7.95
N GLY A 303 9.27 -4.93 -8.56
CA GLY A 303 9.05 -5.12 -9.98
C GLY A 303 8.92 -6.55 -10.45
N VAL A 304 8.80 -6.69 -11.77
CA VAL A 304 8.82 -7.94 -12.49
C VAL A 304 10.23 -8.17 -13.02
N LYS A 305 10.81 -9.32 -12.67
CA LYS A 305 12.21 -9.64 -12.96
C LYS A 305 12.35 -10.96 -13.71
N GLN A 306 13.39 -11.07 -14.50
CA GLN A 306 13.81 -12.37 -15.03
C GLN A 306 14.63 -13.11 -13.97
N GLY A 307 14.33 -14.40 -13.74
CA GLY A 307 15.02 -15.22 -12.74
C GLY A 307 15.20 -16.66 -13.22
N ARG A 308 16.29 -17.29 -12.79
CA ARG A 308 16.65 -18.66 -13.17
C ARG A 308 16.29 -19.68 -12.09
N PHE A 309 15.16 -19.49 -11.38
CA PHE A 309 14.69 -20.46 -10.40
C PHE A 309 14.34 -21.79 -11.06
N TYR A 310 14.72 -22.88 -10.42
CA TYR A 310 14.58 -24.23 -11.00
C TYR A 310 13.17 -24.51 -11.50
N VAL A 311 12.16 -24.23 -10.67
CA VAL A 311 10.75 -24.56 -10.98
C VAL A 311 10.19 -23.78 -12.16
N ILE A 312 10.56 -22.51 -12.35
CA ILE A 312 10.08 -21.71 -13.48
C ILE A 312 10.96 -21.85 -14.73
N LYS A 313 12.20 -22.33 -14.56
CA LYS A 313 13.10 -22.61 -15.68
C LYS A 313 12.73 -23.91 -16.41
N ASN A 314 12.37 -24.96 -15.67
CA ASN A 314 12.21 -26.30 -16.19
C ASN A 314 10.75 -26.71 -16.48
N THR A 315 9.76 -25.85 -16.16
CA THR A 315 8.38 -26.01 -16.60
C THR A 315 8.21 -25.58 -18.07
N LYS A 316 7.34 -26.30 -18.80
CA LYS A 316 7.14 -26.11 -20.26
C LYS A 316 6.22 -24.92 -20.57
N MET A 317 5.23 -24.67 -19.72
CA MET A 317 4.24 -23.60 -19.85
C MET A 317 4.76 -22.24 -19.35
N PRO A 318 4.04 -21.12 -19.61
CA PRO A 318 4.30 -19.83 -18.94
C PRO A 318 4.32 -19.99 -17.42
N ALA A 319 5.44 -19.63 -16.80
CA ALA A 319 5.69 -19.88 -15.39
C ALA A 319 6.19 -18.63 -14.68
N VAL A 320 5.74 -18.46 -13.43
CA VAL A 320 6.16 -17.35 -12.55
C VAL A 320 6.43 -17.85 -11.13
N LEU A 321 7.30 -17.13 -10.43
CA LEU A 321 7.52 -17.23 -8.99
C LEU A 321 7.17 -15.89 -8.36
N VAL A 322 6.25 -15.91 -7.40
CA VAL A 322 5.68 -14.71 -6.77
C VAL A 322 6.18 -14.60 -5.35
N GLU A 323 6.94 -13.55 -5.07
CA GLU A 323 7.38 -13.19 -3.71
C GLU A 323 6.36 -12.22 -3.11
N ILE A 324 5.56 -12.71 -2.17
CA ILE A 324 4.42 -11.97 -1.60
C ILE A 324 4.80 -11.00 -0.47
N GLY A 325 6.08 -10.76 -0.25
CA GLY A 325 6.68 -9.87 0.75
C GLY A 325 7.81 -10.52 1.49
N PHE A 326 8.56 -9.74 2.26
CA PHE A 326 9.70 -10.21 3.06
C PHE A 326 9.25 -10.59 4.47
N LEU A 327 9.40 -11.86 4.85
CA LEU A 327 9.12 -12.33 6.21
C LEU A 327 10.09 -11.75 7.25
N THR A 328 11.28 -11.34 6.81
CA THR A 328 12.27 -10.64 7.64
C THR A 328 12.07 -9.13 7.66
N GLY A 329 11.25 -8.58 6.76
CA GLY A 329 10.96 -7.16 6.67
C GLY A 329 9.85 -6.73 7.63
N ARG A 330 10.10 -5.68 8.43
CA ARG A 330 9.17 -5.24 9.49
C ARG A 330 7.76 -4.94 8.98
N LEU A 331 7.64 -4.38 7.78
CA LEU A 331 6.34 -4.02 7.20
C LEU A 331 5.60 -5.25 6.67
N ASP A 332 6.30 -6.07 5.88
CA ASP A 332 5.68 -7.21 5.20
C ASP A 332 5.40 -8.36 6.16
N ALA A 333 6.32 -8.68 7.08
CA ALA A 333 6.12 -9.70 8.11
C ALA A 333 4.86 -9.44 8.94
N ARG A 334 4.69 -8.20 9.46
CA ARG A 334 3.50 -7.80 10.21
C ARG A 334 2.20 -7.96 9.42
N ARG A 335 2.25 -7.87 8.11
CA ARG A 335 1.10 -8.07 7.22
C ARG A 335 0.84 -9.53 6.98
N LEU A 336 1.88 -10.29 6.63
CA LEU A 336 1.80 -11.72 6.34
C LEU A 336 1.40 -12.54 7.57
N GLU A 337 1.71 -12.07 8.79
CA GLU A 337 1.20 -12.62 10.03
C GLU A 337 -0.34 -12.64 10.09
N LYS A 338 -1.02 -11.71 9.41
CA LYS A 338 -2.49 -11.55 9.47
C LYS A 338 -3.19 -12.36 8.40
N ALA A 339 -4.01 -13.32 8.80
CA ALA A 339 -4.84 -14.14 7.91
C ALA A 339 -5.68 -13.28 6.93
N ALA A 340 -6.21 -12.15 7.39
CA ALA A 340 -6.95 -11.23 6.53
C ALA A 340 -6.09 -10.61 5.41
N HIS A 341 -4.77 -10.43 5.62
CA HIS A 341 -3.87 -9.97 4.56
C HIS A 341 -3.52 -11.09 3.61
N ARG A 342 -3.22 -12.30 4.12
CA ARG A 342 -2.98 -13.48 3.28
C ARG A 342 -4.16 -13.77 2.36
N LYS A 343 -5.41 -13.65 2.86
CA LYS A 343 -6.63 -13.75 2.02
C LYS A 343 -6.68 -12.70 0.92
N ARG A 344 -6.30 -11.44 1.20
CA ARG A 344 -6.25 -10.38 0.17
C ARG A 344 -5.16 -10.64 -0.88
N VAL A 345 -4.00 -11.13 -0.45
CA VAL A 345 -2.91 -11.50 -1.36
C VAL A 345 -3.33 -12.65 -2.25
N ALA A 346 -3.95 -13.69 -1.69
CA ALA A 346 -4.48 -14.81 -2.46
C ALA A 346 -5.51 -14.36 -3.51
N TYR A 347 -6.44 -13.48 -3.11
CA TYR A 347 -7.41 -12.89 -4.04
C TYR A 347 -6.72 -12.11 -5.17
N ALA A 348 -5.69 -11.33 -4.83
CA ALA A 348 -4.92 -10.56 -5.80
C ALA A 348 -4.17 -11.45 -6.80
N ILE A 349 -3.56 -12.54 -6.32
CA ILE A 349 -2.90 -13.54 -7.19
C ILE A 349 -3.93 -14.17 -8.12
N ALA A 350 -5.04 -14.66 -7.58
CA ALA A 350 -6.12 -15.26 -8.39
C ALA A 350 -6.64 -14.27 -9.44
N LYS A 351 -6.83 -13.00 -9.06
CA LYS A 351 -7.25 -11.95 -10.00
C LYS A 351 -6.24 -11.71 -11.10
N GLY A 352 -4.94 -11.65 -10.78
CA GLY A 352 -3.87 -11.50 -11.76
C GLY A 352 -3.82 -12.67 -12.75
N ILE A 353 -4.02 -13.90 -12.26
CA ILE A 353 -4.12 -15.11 -13.08
C ILE A 353 -5.32 -15.03 -14.03
N LEU A 354 -6.51 -14.73 -13.52
CA LEU A 354 -7.73 -14.62 -14.33
C LEU A 354 -7.65 -13.50 -15.36
N GLU A 355 -7.04 -12.35 -15.01
CA GLU A 355 -6.77 -11.26 -15.97
C GLU A 355 -5.78 -11.67 -17.08
N TYR A 356 -4.88 -12.58 -16.80
CA TYR A 356 -3.99 -13.15 -17.80
C TYR A 356 -4.75 -14.12 -18.72
N LEU A 357 -5.47 -15.09 -18.13
CA LEU A 357 -6.21 -16.11 -18.88
C LEU A 357 -7.28 -15.50 -19.79
N SER A 358 -7.99 -14.47 -19.32
CA SER A 358 -8.99 -13.74 -20.13
C SER A 358 -8.38 -13.00 -21.33
N LYS A 359 -7.06 -12.76 -21.32
CA LYS A 359 -6.38 -12.06 -22.41
C LYS A 359 -5.77 -12.99 -23.44
N VAL A 360 -5.41 -14.21 -23.04
CA VAL A 360 -4.68 -15.16 -23.92
C VAL A 360 -5.56 -16.29 -24.43
N GLY A 361 -6.79 -16.42 -23.94
CA GLY A 361 -7.83 -17.40 -24.31
C GLY A 361 -9.04 -16.80 -24.92
#